data_807fcebd28f0d3c77d1715c1024340f4
#
_entry.id   807fcebd28f0d3c77d1715c1024340f4
#
_cell.length_a   1.000
_cell.length_b   1.000
_cell.length_c   1.000
_cell.angle_alpha   90.00
_cell.angle_beta   90.00
_cell.angle_gamma   90.00
#
_symmetry.space_group_name_H-M   'P 1'
#
loop_
_entity.id
_entity.type
_entity.pdbx_description
1 polymer ?
#
loop_
_entity_poly.entity_id
_entity_poly.type
_entity_poly.pdbx_seq_one_letter_code
_entity_poly.pdbx_strand_id
1 'polypeptide(L)'
;REAGAAEIHVRISSPPITWPCFYGIDFATRAELIATGLGVEDVRASIGADSLGYLTKDGMIAATGQQERELCTACFTGTYPIELPTADRLGKNLLERTEDPAACNPGPDSELDSIIREAESGSTK
;
A
#
# COMPACT_ATOMS: atom_id res chain seq x y z
N ARG A 1 -22.74 18.58 6.39
CA ARG A 1 -23.92 18.75 7.25
C ARG A 1 -23.86 20.02 8.08
N GLU A 2 -22.72 20.34 8.63
CA GLU A 2 -22.54 21.60 9.41
C GLU A 2 -22.84 22.85 8.57
N ALA A 3 -22.54 22.81 7.26
CA ALA A 3 -22.87 23.89 6.32
C ALA A 3 -24.35 23.90 5.87
N GLY A 4 -25.23 23.06 6.46
CA GLY A 4 -26.66 23.04 6.18
C GLY A 4 -27.07 22.10 5.04
N ALA A 5 -26.20 21.19 4.57
CA ALA A 5 -26.58 20.19 3.57
C ALA A 5 -27.62 19.22 4.14
N ALA A 6 -28.76 19.05 3.44
CA ALA A 6 -29.81 18.10 3.80
C ALA A 6 -29.37 16.66 3.51
N GLU A 7 -28.74 16.42 2.36
CA GLU A 7 -28.22 15.13 1.94
C GLU A 7 -26.80 15.27 1.37
N ILE A 8 -25.97 14.23 1.53
CA ILE A 8 -24.59 14.14 1.04
C ILE A 8 -24.46 12.86 0.22
N HIS A 9 -24.25 13.03 -1.08
CA HIS A 9 -24.05 11.92 -2.02
C HIS A 9 -22.63 11.93 -2.57
N VAL A 10 -21.87 10.88 -2.29
CA VAL A 10 -20.48 10.75 -2.72
C VAL A 10 -20.40 9.82 -3.94
N ARG A 11 -19.69 10.26 -4.97
CA ARG A 11 -19.42 9.49 -6.18
C ARG A 11 -17.92 9.55 -6.47
N ILE A 12 -17.30 8.39 -6.52
CA ILE A 12 -15.85 8.25 -6.72
C ILE A 12 -15.60 7.68 -8.11
N SER A 13 -14.80 8.39 -8.89
CA SER A 13 -14.50 8.07 -10.30
C SER A 13 -13.43 6.97 -10.46
N SER A 14 -13.28 6.13 -9.44
CA SER A 14 -12.41 4.95 -9.47
C SER A 14 -13.05 3.78 -8.71
N PRO A 15 -12.58 2.54 -8.90
CA PRO A 15 -12.87 1.44 -7.99
C PRO A 15 -12.34 1.71 -6.58
N PRO A 16 -12.81 0.99 -5.54
CA PRO A 16 -12.21 1.04 -4.21
C PRO A 16 -10.72 0.68 -4.26
N ILE A 17 -9.89 1.54 -3.66
CA ILE A 17 -8.44 1.30 -3.55
C ILE A 17 -8.18 0.46 -2.32
N THR A 18 -7.72 -0.77 -2.51
CA THR A 18 -7.48 -1.75 -1.44
C THR A 18 -6.02 -2.16 -1.31
N TRP A 19 -5.17 -1.71 -2.25
CA TRP A 19 -3.75 -1.99 -2.28
C TRP A 19 -2.95 -0.71 -2.50
N PRO A 20 -1.76 -0.57 -1.87
CA PRO A 20 -0.91 0.59 -2.08
C PRO A 20 -0.34 0.62 -3.50
N CYS A 21 0.11 1.79 -3.93
CA CYS A 21 0.86 1.94 -5.17
C CYS A 21 2.36 1.89 -4.86
N PHE A 22 3.11 1.11 -5.66
CA PHE A 22 4.57 1.04 -5.58
C PHE A 22 5.27 1.67 -6.79
N TYR A 23 4.50 2.33 -7.66
CA TYR A 23 4.99 2.86 -8.94
C TYR A 23 4.92 4.39 -9.01
N GLY A 24 4.99 5.06 -7.88
CA GLY A 24 5.17 6.50 -7.82
C GLY A 24 3.96 7.31 -7.35
N ILE A 25 2.85 6.68 -7.00
CA ILE A 25 1.75 7.36 -6.30
C ILE A 25 1.97 7.19 -4.80
N ASP A 26 2.09 8.30 -4.07
CA ASP A 26 2.18 8.28 -2.61
C ASP A 26 0.82 7.89 -2.01
N PHE A 27 0.63 6.59 -1.80
CA PHE A 27 -0.49 6.06 -1.06
C PHE A 27 -0.08 5.75 0.37
N ALA A 28 -1.04 5.94 1.26
CA ALA A 28 -0.98 5.43 2.62
C ALA A 28 -0.67 3.92 2.65
N THR A 29 -0.19 3.43 3.77
CA THR A 29 -0.02 1.99 3.98
C THR A 29 -1.37 1.28 3.81
N ARG A 30 -1.35 -0.01 3.51
CA ARG A 30 -2.59 -0.78 3.32
C ARG A 30 -3.54 -0.69 4.51
N ALA A 31 -3.03 -0.57 5.72
CA ALA A 31 -3.83 -0.43 6.94
C ALA A 31 -4.58 0.92 7.03
N GLU A 32 -4.10 1.95 6.34
CA GLU A 32 -4.70 3.28 6.31
C GLU A 32 -5.71 3.46 5.18
N LEU A 33 -5.75 2.53 4.20
CA LEU A 33 -6.73 2.57 3.13
C LEU A 33 -8.10 2.16 3.65
N ILE A 34 -9.06 3.09 3.66
CA ILE A 34 -10.39 2.88 4.24
C ILE A 34 -11.14 1.69 3.62
N ALA A 35 -10.90 1.41 2.33
CA ALA A 35 -11.54 0.30 1.63
C ALA A 35 -10.86 -1.06 1.93
N THR A 36 -9.79 -1.09 2.74
CA THR A 36 -9.16 -2.33 3.14
C THR A 36 -9.95 -2.96 4.30
N GLY A 37 -10.68 -4.01 4.01
CA GLY A 37 -11.49 -4.73 5.01
C GLY A 37 -12.87 -4.15 5.29
N LEU A 38 -13.25 -3.02 4.67
CA LEU A 38 -14.58 -2.45 4.76
C LEU A 38 -15.35 -2.60 3.44
N GLY A 39 -16.62 -2.96 3.54
CA GLY A 39 -17.55 -2.90 2.43
C GLY A 39 -17.96 -1.46 2.08
N VAL A 40 -18.57 -1.26 0.91
CA VAL A 40 -18.98 0.08 0.46
C VAL A 40 -19.95 0.74 1.44
N GLU A 41 -20.87 -0.03 2.02
CA GLU A 41 -21.84 0.48 3.00
C GLU A 41 -21.19 0.88 4.33
N ASP A 42 -20.16 0.13 4.76
CA ASP A 42 -19.41 0.48 5.97
C ASP A 42 -18.60 1.76 5.77
N VAL A 43 -17.98 1.90 4.60
CA VAL A 43 -17.31 3.15 4.21
C VAL A 43 -18.30 4.31 4.15
N ARG A 44 -19.46 4.13 3.52
CA ARG A 44 -20.52 5.14 3.47
C ARG A 44 -20.92 5.61 4.87
N ALA A 45 -21.16 4.65 5.77
CA ALA A 45 -21.54 4.94 7.16
C ALA A 45 -20.41 5.68 7.91
N SER A 46 -19.16 5.23 7.72
CA SER A 46 -17.97 5.83 8.35
C SER A 46 -17.78 7.30 7.97
N ILE A 47 -18.02 7.65 6.70
CA ILE A 47 -17.90 9.04 6.22
C ILE A 47 -19.16 9.88 6.43
N GLY A 48 -20.23 9.29 6.97
CA GLY A 48 -21.49 9.99 7.23
C GLY A 48 -22.26 10.40 5.98
N ALA A 49 -22.05 9.73 4.85
CA ALA A 49 -22.76 10.01 3.59
C ALA A 49 -24.10 9.31 3.52
N ASP A 50 -25.08 9.95 2.84
CA ASP A 50 -26.39 9.34 2.58
C ASP A 50 -26.32 8.32 1.45
N SER A 51 -25.41 8.50 0.48
CA SER A 51 -25.07 7.47 -0.48
C SER A 51 -23.60 7.54 -0.92
N LEU A 52 -23.03 6.38 -1.21
CA LEU A 52 -21.68 6.24 -1.75
C LEU A 52 -21.71 5.33 -2.97
N GLY A 53 -21.07 5.74 -4.05
CA GLY A 53 -20.89 4.92 -5.25
C GLY A 53 -19.48 5.04 -5.78
N TYR A 54 -18.89 3.90 -6.12
CA TYR A 54 -17.62 3.79 -6.82
C TYR A 54 -17.88 3.44 -8.29
N LEU A 55 -16.97 3.87 -9.17
CA LEU A 55 -16.95 3.35 -10.53
C LEU A 55 -16.46 1.90 -10.49
N THR A 56 -17.04 1.05 -11.33
CA THR A 56 -16.55 -0.33 -11.47
C THR A 56 -15.22 -0.35 -12.24
N LYS A 57 -14.39 -1.37 -12.01
CA LYS A 57 -13.13 -1.53 -12.77
C LYS A 57 -13.39 -1.57 -14.28
N ASP A 58 -14.35 -2.36 -14.70
CA ASP A 58 -14.67 -2.49 -16.12
C ASP A 58 -15.21 -1.18 -16.71
N GLY A 59 -16.03 -0.45 -15.95
CA GLY A 59 -16.51 0.88 -16.35
C GLY A 59 -15.38 1.90 -16.48
N MET A 60 -14.41 1.87 -15.57
CA MET A 60 -13.22 2.72 -15.63
C MET A 60 -12.38 2.39 -16.88
N ILE A 61 -12.11 1.11 -17.16
CA ILE A 61 -11.36 0.67 -18.34
C ILE A 61 -12.10 1.08 -19.61
N ALA A 62 -13.40 0.80 -19.69
CA ALA A 62 -14.22 1.17 -20.85
C ALA A 62 -14.21 2.69 -21.12
N ALA A 63 -14.22 3.51 -20.05
CA ALA A 63 -14.18 4.97 -20.18
C ALA A 63 -12.85 5.49 -20.75
N THR A 64 -11.74 4.77 -20.61
CA THR A 64 -10.44 5.15 -21.19
C THR A 64 -10.34 4.82 -22.67
N GLY A 65 -11.16 3.90 -23.19
CA GLY A 65 -11.04 3.36 -24.55
C GLY A 65 -9.82 2.47 -24.75
N GLN A 66 -9.08 2.12 -23.69
CA GLN A 66 -7.89 1.28 -23.74
C GLN A 66 -8.22 -0.17 -23.37
N GLN A 67 -7.30 -1.09 -23.64
CA GLN A 67 -7.41 -2.47 -23.15
C GLN A 67 -6.84 -2.57 -21.75
N GLU A 68 -7.40 -3.47 -20.92
CA GLU A 68 -6.96 -3.65 -19.53
C GLU A 68 -5.45 -3.88 -19.41
N ARG A 69 -4.85 -4.62 -20.34
CA ARG A 69 -3.41 -4.91 -20.37
C ARG A 69 -2.51 -3.68 -20.55
N GLU A 70 -3.08 -2.57 -21.02
CA GLU A 70 -2.39 -1.30 -21.27
C GLU A 70 -2.47 -0.36 -20.07
N LEU A 71 -3.21 -0.77 -19.03
CA LEU A 71 -3.47 0.01 -17.81
C LEU A 71 -2.92 -0.70 -16.58
N CYS A 72 -2.35 0.07 -15.67
CA CYS A 72 -2.01 -0.46 -14.36
C CYS A 72 -3.24 -0.41 -13.45
N THR A 73 -3.70 -1.58 -12.99
CA THR A 73 -4.83 -1.72 -12.06
C THR A 73 -4.43 -2.31 -10.71
N ALA A 74 -3.14 -2.31 -10.38
CA ALA A 74 -2.57 -2.98 -9.21
C ALA A 74 -3.18 -2.51 -7.88
N CYS A 75 -3.44 -1.21 -7.72
CA CYS A 75 -4.05 -0.67 -6.50
C CYS A 75 -5.51 -1.12 -6.26
N PHE A 76 -6.18 -1.63 -7.29
CA PHE A 76 -7.53 -2.19 -7.19
C PHE A 76 -7.51 -3.72 -7.05
N THR A 77 -6.56 -4.40 -7.70
CA THR A 77 -6.52 -5.86 -7.85
C THR A 77 -5.51 -6.56 -6.95
N GLY A 78 -4.46 -5.87 -6.52
CA GLY A 78 -3.30 -6.45 -5.83
C GLY A 78 -2.34 -7.18 -6.76
N THR A 79 -2.59 -7.17 -8.08
CA THR A 79 -1.70 -7.80 -9.06
C THR A 79 -0.77 -6.75 -9.65
N TYR A 80 0.51 -6.87 -9.32
CA TYR A 80 1.53 -5.91 -9.73
C TYR A 80 2.26 -6.41 -10.97
N PRO A 81 2.35 -5.60 -12.06
CA PRO A 81 2.99 -6.01 -13.31
C PRO A 81 4.53 -6.17 -13.21
N ILE A 82 5.14 -5.57 -12.21
CA ILE A 82 6.57 -5.69 -11.90
C ILE A 82 6.71 -6.32 -10.52
N GLU A 83 7.59 -7.32 -10.39
CA GLU A 83 7.88 -7.93 -9.09
C GLU A 83 8.26 -6.88 -8.05
N LEU A 84 7.58 -6.95 -6.92
CA LEU A 84 7.87 -6.06 -5.80
C LEU A 84 9.08 -6.59 -5.01
N PRO A 85 9.96 -5.70 -4.52
CA PRO A 85 10.98 -6.09 -3.54
C PRO A 85 10.33 -6.74 -2.32
N THR A 86 11.05 -7.63 -1.64
CA THR A 86 10.55 -8.31 -0.43
C THR A 86 9.98 -7.33 0.59
N ALA A 87 8.94 -7.76 1.30
CA ALA A 87 8.06 -6.94 2.15
C ALA A 87 8.76 -5.96 3.13
N ASP A 88 9.97 -6.30 3.58
CA ASP A 88 10.75 -5.47 4.53
C ASP A 88 11.26 -4.14 3.93
N ARG A 89 11.15 -3.97 2.61
CA ARG A 89 11.60 -2.77 1.89
C ARG A 89 10.47 -1.89 1.36
N LEU A 90 9.22 -2.25 1.63
CA LEU A 90 8.04 -1.56 1.09
C LEU A 90 7.35 -0.74 2.18
N GLY A 91 7.89 0.43 2.50
CA GLY A 91 7.26 1.38 3.40
C GLY A 91 7.17 2.77 2.78
N LYS A 92 6.16 3.53 3.16
CA LYS A 92 5.96 4.94 2.77
C LYS A 92 7.23 5.78 2.96
N ASN A 93 8.01 5.47 3.97
CA ASN A 93 9.22 6.20 4.36
C ASN A 93 10.51 5.58 3.80
N LEU A 94 10.42 4.72 2.78
CA LEU A 94 11.63 4.11 2.20
C LEU A 94 12.61 5.15 1.64
N LEU A 95 12.08 6.23 1.05
CA LEU A 95 12.87 7.34 0.50
C LEU A 95 13.18 8.43 1.54
N GLU A 96 12.47 8.42 2.67
CA GLU A 96 12.67 9.36 3.78
C GLU A 96 13.63 8.79 4.86
N ARG A 97 14.04 7.53 4.74
CA ARG A 97 15.15 6.99 5.51
C ARG A 97 16.39 7.74 5.05
N THR A 98 16.65 8.87 5.69
CA THR A 98 18.01 9.41 5.76
C THR A 98 18.85 8.28 6.34
N GLU A 99 19.76 7.76 5.53
CA GLU A 99 20.75 6.82 6.04
C GLU A 99 21.48 7.54 7.18
N ASP A 100 21.09 7.22 8.39
CA ASP A 100 21.92 7.53 9.55
C ASP A 100 23.17 6.68 9.34
N PRO A 101 24.34 7.28 9.08
CA PRO A 101 25.57 6.52 8.86
C PRO A 101 25.91 5.60 10.05
N ALA A 102 25.34 5.89 11.23
CA ALA A 102 25.44 5.04 12.42
C ALA A 102 24.53 3.80 12.37
N ALA A 103 23.43 3.84 11.58
CA ALA A 103 22.53 2.69 11.45
C ALA A 103 23.03 1.66 10.40
N CYS A 104 24.01 2.03 9.57
CA CYS A 104 24.64 1.13 8.59
C CYS A 104 25.83 0.34 9.15
N ASN A 105 26.20 0.58 10.40
CA ASN A 105 27.24 -0.19 11.08
C ASN A 105 26.57 -0.96 12.24
N PRO A 106 26.13 -2.21 12.03
CA PRO A 106 25.73 -3.06 13.15
C PRO A 106 26.96 -3.13 14.07
N GLY A 107 26.81 -2.61 15.28
CA GLY A 107 27.87 -2.64 16.29
C GLY A 107 28.46 -4.05 16.44
N PRO A 108 29.62 -4.18 17.11
CA PRO A 108 30.35 -5.45 17.25
C PRO A 108 29.57 -6.58 17.96
N ASP A 109 28.35 -6.31 18.39
CA ASP A 109 27.45 -7.25 19.06
C ASP A 109 26.24 -7.64 18.19
N SER A 110 26.33 -7.56 16.86
CA SER A 110 25.26 -8.05 15.98
C SER A 110 25.17 -9.57 16.07
N GLU A 111 23.97 -10.08 16.09
CA GLU A 111 23.66 -11.52 16.14
C GLU A 111 24.43 -12.31 15.05
N LEU A 112 24.81 -11.64 13.97
CA LEU A 112 25.61 -12.17 12.87
C LEU A 112 27.07 -12.47 13.29
N ASP A 113 27.68 -11.60 14.12
CA ASP A 113 29.05 -11.82 14.62
C ASP A 113 29.12 -12.98 15.61
N SER A 114 28.03 -13.22 16.38
CA SER A 114 27.93 -14.38 17.24
C SER A 114 27.87 -15.69 16.43
N ILE A 115 27.11 -15.71 15.35
CA ILE A 115 26.98 -16.88 14.46
C ILE A 115 28.29 -17.16 13.73
N ILE A 116 29.02 -16.14 13.30
CA ILE A 116 30.33 -16.30 12.64
C ILE A 116 31.38 -16.84 13.62
N ARG A 117 31.41 -16.35 14.87
CA ARG A 117 32.32 -16.85 15.91
C ARG A 117 32.05 -18.31 16.30
N GLU A 118 30.79 -18.72 16.35
CA GLU A 118 30.43 -20.12 16.62
C GLU A 118 30.85 -21.04 15.46
N ALA A 119 30.73 -20.60 14.23
CA ALA A 119 31.16 -21.36 13.05
C ALA A 119 32.68 -21.54 12.98
N GLU A 120 33.45 -20.54 13.39
CA GLU A 120 34.93 -20.59 13.42
C GLU A 120 35.47 -21.43 14.58
N SER A 121 34.76 -21.47 15.72
CA SER A 121 35.19 -22.26 16.90
C SER A 121 34.88 -23.75 16.78
N GLY A 122 33.99 -24.16 15.88
CA GLY A 122 33.59 -25.55 15.64
C GLY A 122 34.50 -26.37 14.69
N SER A 123 35.50 -25.73 14.07
CA SER A 123 36.34 -26.37 13.03
C SER A 123 37.70 -26.89 13.52
N THR A 124 37.84 -27.16 14.83
CA THR A 124 39.08 -27.75 15.36
C THR A 124 38.80 -29.08 16.07
N LYS A 125 38.63 -30.15 15.28
CA LYS A 125 38.86 -31.55 15.70
C LYS A 125 39.13 -32.44 14.49
#